data_5527d0e6d51e06bcc9cf000400f0e552
#
_entry.id   5527d0e6d51e06bcc9cf000400f0e552
#
_cell.length_a   1.000
_cell.length_b   1.000
_cell.length_c   1.000
_cell.angle_alpha   90.00
_cell.angle_beta   90.00
_cell.angle_gamma   90.00
#
_symmetry.space_group_name_H-M   'P 1'
#
loop_
_entity.id
_entity.type
_entity.pdbx_description
1 polymer ?
#
loop_
_entity_poly.entity_id
_entity_poly.type
_entity_poly.pdbx_seq_one_letter_code
_entity_poly.pdbx_strand_id
1 'polypeptide(L)'
;NPNASTQKRVMISKILLLVVAIFAAWVTSQKPGNILFLVGAAFSMAASAFFPALVLGVFWKRANKAGAIAGMILGLGVCLYYMLHTYPQFILWFGTTKMDLWWGIAPISAGVFGVPVGLITIAVVSMLTPAPNREVQEFVEHVRYPNLRGDAVSTLAT
;
A
#
# COMPACT_ATOMS: atom_id res chain seq x y z
N ASN A 1 18.19 -1.32 11.09
CA ASN A 1 19.26 -1.47 12.08
C ASN A 1 18.61 -1.76 13.45
N PRO A 2 18.54 -3.03 13.90
CA PRO A 2 17.83 -3.40 15.15
C PRO A 2 18.48 -2.78 16.40
N ASN A 3 19.72 -2.37 16.32
CA ASN A 3 20.50 -1.82 17.44
C ASN A 3 20.50 -0.28 17.51
N ALA A 4 19.66 0.40 16.74
CA ALA A 4 19.56 1.86 16.81
C ALA A 4 18.89 2.27 18.13
N SER A 5 19.52 3.18 18.91
CA SER A 5 18.95 3.73 20.13
C SER A 5 17.57 4.35 19.88
N THR A 6 16.67 4.25 20.84
CA THR A 6 15.30 4.80 20.75
C THR A 6 15.32 6.29 20.34
N GLN A 7 16.27 7.06 20.85
CA GLN A 7 16.43 8.46 20.48
C GLN A 7 16.72 8.68 18.99
N LYS A 8 17.58 7.85 18.38
CA LYS A 8 17.86 7.94 16.93
C LYS A 8 16.64 7.59 16.09
N ARG A 9 15.85 6.59 16.51
CA ARG A 9 14.59 6.23 15.81
C ARG A 9 13.58 7.36 15.87
N VAL A 10 13.39 7.96 17.05
CA VAL A 10 12.48 9.10 17.24
C VAL A 10 12.96 10.32 16.44
N MET A 11 14.26 10.60 16.41
CA MET A 11 14.82 11.72 15.64
C MET A 11 14.60 11.53 14.13
N ILE A 12 14.85 10.33 13.60
CA ILE A 12 14.61 10.01 12.17
C ILE A 12 13.12 10.18 11.84
N SER A 13 12.22 9.69 12.70
CA SER A 13 10.77 9.85 12.50
C SER A 13 10.35 11.32 12.48
N LYS A 14 10.88 12.14 13.38
CA LYS A 14 10.61 13.59 13.42
C LYS A 14 11.11 14.31 12.16
N ILE A 15 12.31 13.97 11.69
CA ILE A 15 12.87 14.54 10.45
C ILE A 15 12.02 14.14 9.24
N LEU A 16 11.62 12.86 9.15
CA LEU A 16 10.75 12.37 8.08
C LEU A 16 9.40 13.10 8.09
N LEU A 17 8.77 13.27 9.24
CA LEU A 17 7.53 14.03 9.39
C LEU A 17 7.70 15.49 8.96
N LEU A 18 8.82 16.13 9.33
CA LEU A 18 9.12 17.49 8.92
C LEU A 18 9.25 17.60 7.39
N VAL A 19 9.97 16.69 6.76
CA VAL A 19 10.12 16.64 5.30
C VAL A 19 8.77 16.48 4.60
N VAL A 20 7.93 15.56 5.10
CA VAL A 20 6.57 15.35 4.56
C VAL A 20 5.72 16.61 4.75
N ALA A 21 5.79 17.27 5.93
CA ALA A 21 5.05 18.50 6.18
C ALA A 21 5.45 19.66 5.26
N ILE A 22 6.75 19.84 5.02
CA ILE A 22 7.27 20.85 4.08
C ILE A 22 6.80 20.55 2.66
N PHE A 23 6.88 19.29 2.23
CA PHE A 23 6.42 18.88 0.91
C PHE A 23 4.90 19.10 0.75
N ALA A 24 4.11 18.72 1.75
CA ALA A 24 2.66 18.96 1.77
C ALA A 24 2.33 20.45 1.71
N ALA A 25 3.02 21.30 2.46
CA ALA A 25 2.84 22.73 2.44
C ALA A 25 3.19 23.33 1.05
N TRP A 26 4.27 22.84 0.44
CA TRP A 26 4.66 23.25 -0.92
C TRP A 26 3.59 22.85 -1.95
N VAL A 27 3.11 21.61 -1.93
CA VAL A 27 2.03 21.14 -2.81
C VAL A 27 0.76 21.98 -2.62
N THR A 28 0.39 22.26 -1.37
CA THR A 28 -0.79 23.07 -1.05
C THR A 28 -0.66 24.52 -1.55
N SER A 29 0.55 25.10 -1.50
CA SER A 29 0.83 26.46 -1.99
C SER A 29 0.60 26.61 -3.49
N GLN A 30 0.73 25.53 -4.27
CA GLN A 30 0.47 25.51 -5.71
C GLN A 30 -1.03 25.58 -6.06
N LYS A 31 -1.92 25.62 -5.05
CA LYS A 31 -3.38 25.66 -5.21
C LYS A 31 -3.89 24.60 -6.22
N PRO A 32 -3.63 23.31 -5.99
CA PRO A 32 -3.86 22.23 -6.97
C PRO A 32 -5.35 21.94 -7.25
N GLY A 33 -6.23 22.91 -7.08
CA GLY A 33 -7.66 22.77 -7.36
C GLY A 33 -8.47 22.32 -6.15
N ASN A 34 -9.48 21.50 -6.38
CA ASN A 34 -10.41 21.09 -5.33
C ASN A 34 -9.76 20.16 -4.30
N ILE A 35 -9.90 20.48 -3.02
CA ILE A 35 -9.38 19.71 -1.89
C ILE A 35 -9.92 18.26 -1.90
N LEU A 36 -11.16 18.08 -2.36
CA LEU A 36 -11.79 16.76 -2.49
C LEU A 36 -11.02 15.86 -3.47
N PHE A 37 -10.47 16.43 -4.53
CA PHE A 37 -9.64 15.69 -5.47
C PHE A 37 -8.34 15.20 -4.81
N LEU A 38 -7.64 16.07 -4.07
CA LEU A 38 -6.39 15.69 -3.38
C LEU A 38 -6.60 14.54 -2.39
N VAL A 39 -7.67 14.62 -1.60
CA VAL A 39 -8.03 13.58 -0.64
C VAL A 39 -8.35 12.28 -1.35
N GLY A 40 -9.18 12.30 -2.39
CA GLY A 40 -9.53 11.12 -3.17
C GLY A 40 -8.33 10.49 -3.90
N ALA A 41 -7.42 11.32 -4.44
CA ALA A 41 -6.18 10.86 -5.05
C ALA A 41 -5.28 10.16 -4.01
N ALA A 42 -5.14 10.73 -2.81
CA ALA A 42 -4.37 10.13 -1.73
C ALA A 42 -4.94 8.77 -1.30
N PHE A 43 -6.27 8.66 -1.17
CA PHE A 43 -6.92 7.37 -0.87
C PHE A 43 -6.75 6.35 -1.99
N SER A 44 -6.85 6.74 -3.25
CA SER A 44 -6.62 5.85 -4.40
C SER A 44 -5.19 5.31 -4.42
N MET A 45 -4.20 6.16 -4.15
CA MET A 45 -2.80 5.75 -4.04
C MET A 45 -2.57 4.82 -2.85
N ALA A 46 -3.10 5.17 -1.67
CA ALA A 46 -2.99 4.33 -0.48
C ALA A 46 -3.68 2.96 -0.67
N ALA A 47 -4.88 2.95 -1.26
CA ALA A 47 -5.58 1.71 -1.57
C ALA A 47 -4.79 0.84 -2.55
N SER A 48 -4.24 1.41 -3.61
CA SER A 48 -3.45 0.68 -4.60
C SER A 48 -2.16 0.08 -4.03
N ALA A 49 -1.52 0.77 -3.07
CA ALA A 49 -0.31 0.30 -2.43
C ALA A 49 -0.58 -0.74 -1.34
N PHE A 50 -1.50 -0.46 -0.41
CA PHE A 50 -1.61 -1.21 0.83
C PHE A 50 -2.73 -2.26 0.83
N PHE A 51 -3.87 -1.98 0.23
CA PHE A 51 -5.03 -2.86 0.31
C PHE A 51 -4.76 -4.28 -0.21
N PRO A 52 -4.12 -4.48 -1.38
CA PRO A 52 -3.78 -5.82 -1.86
C PRO A 52 -2.85 -6.58 -0.91
N ALA A 53 -1.84 -5.90 -0.36
CA ALA A 53 -0.88 -6.50 0.55
C ALA A 53 -1.50 -6.88 1.89
N LEU A 54 -2.39 -6.03 2.44
CA LEU A 54 -3.11 -6.30 3.68
C LEU A 54 -4.08 -7.46 3.52
N VAL A 55 -4.90 -7.45 2.47
CA VAL A 55 -5.89 -8.51 2.23
C VAL A 55 -5.20 -9.86 2.03
N LEU A 56 -4.27 -9.96 1.11
CA LEU A 56 -3.60 -11.22 0.84
C LEU A 56 -2.64 -11.62 1.98
N GLY A 57 -2.03 -10.66 2.68
CA GLY A 57 -1.19 -10.95 3.85
C GLY A 57 -1.96 -11.56 5.00
N VAL A 58 -3.22 -11.15 5.22
CA VAL A 58 -4.08 -11.71 6.29
C VAL A 58 -4.79 -12.98 5.84
N PHE A 59 -5.34 -13.01 4.63
CA PHE A 59 -6.22 -14.09 4.20
C PHE A 59 -5.54 -15.22 3.43
N TRP A 60 -4.32 -15.00 2.92
CA TRP A 60 -3.62 -15.98 2.10
C TRP A 60 -2.24 -16.35 2.68
N LYS A 61 -2.14 -17.55 3.26
CA LYS A 61 -0.94 -18.05 3.95
C LYS A 61 0.30 -18.18 3.04
N ARG A 62 0.11 -18.21 1.71
CA ARG A 62 1.21 -18.31 0.76
C ARG A 62 1.77 -16.92 0.38
N ALA A 63 1.08 -15.83 0.71
CA ALA A 63 1.59 -14.48 0.48
C ALA A 63 2.95 -14.31 1.17
N ASN A 64 3.95 -13.87 0.41
CA ASN A 64 5.30 -13.70 0.91
C ASN A 64 5.78 -12.26 0.75
N LYS A 65 6.92 -11.95 1.37
CA LYS A 65 7.52 -10.62 1.36
C LYS A 65 7.79 -10.10 -0.07
N ALA A 66 8.30 -10.96 -0.96
CA ALA A 66 8.63 -10.57 -2.33
C ALA A 66 7.36 -10.20 -3.12
N GLY A 67 6.30 -11.02 -3.01
CA GLY A 67 5.00 -10.74 -3.60
C GLY A 67 4.39 -9.44 -3.08
N ALA A 68 4.40 -9.24 -1.77
CA ALA A 68 3.87 -8.01 -1.17
C ALA A 68 4.58 -6.76 -1.68
N ILE A 69 5.92 -6.74 -1.70
CA ILE A 69 6.70 -5.61 -2.19
C ILE A 69 6.42 -5.36 -3.68
N ALA A 70 6.45 -6.41 -4.51
CA ALA A 70 6.18 -6.28 -5.94
C ALA A 70 4.76 -5.75 -6.21
N GLY A 71 3.76 -6.27 -5.50
CA GLY A 71 2.38 -5.81 -5.65
C GLY A 71 2.15 -4.37 -5.20
N MET A 72 2.78 -3.96 -4.09
CA MET A 72 2.74 -2.56 -3.65
C MET A 72 3.36 -1.62 -4.69
N ILE A 73 4.52 -1.97 -5.25
CA ILE A 73 5.21 -1.16 -6.26
C ILE A 73 4.41 -1.07 -7.56
N LEU A 74 3.94 -2.21 -8.09
CA LEU A 74 3.21 -2.23 -9.35
C LEU A 74 1.80 -1.65 -9.22
N GLY A 75 1.08 -1.95 -8.13
CA GLY A 75 -0.24 -1.37 -7.87
C GLY A 75 -0.20 0.15 -7.75
N LEU A 76 0.73 0.67 -6.95
CA LEU A 76 0.96 2.10 -6.83
C LEU A 76 1.46 2.69 -8.16
N GLY A 77 2.37 2.00 -8.86
CA GLY A 77 2.93 2.44 -10.14
C GLY A 77 1.86 2.66 -11.20
N VAL A 78 0.93 1.71 -11.37
CA VAL A 78 -0.18 1.84 -12.32
C VAL A 78 -1.12 2.98 -11.92
N CYS A 79 -1.43 3.11 -10.62
CA CYS A 79 -2.25 4.21 -10.11
C CYS A 79 -1.62 5.58 -10.40
N LEU A 80 -0.33 5.75 -10.11
CA LEU A 80 0.43 6.97 -10.39
C LEU A 80 0.54 7.22 -11.88
N TYR A 81 0.85 6.22 -12.68
CA TYR A 81 0.93 6.35 -14.14
C TYR A 81 -0.36 6.91 -14.72
N TYR A 82 -1.50 6.34 -14.32
CA TYR A 82 -2.80 6.82 -14.76
C TYR A 82 -3.06 8.25 -14.33
N MET A 83 -2.79 8.61 -13.06
CA MET A 83 -2.98 9.97 -12.56
C MET A 83 -2.07 10.99 -13.26
N LEU A 84 -0.81 10.65 -13.52
CA LEU A 84 0.16 11.54 -14.16
C LEU A 84 -0.23 11.90 -15.60
N HIS A 85 -0.96 11.02 -16.30
CA HIS A 85 -1.35 11.23 -17.69
C HIS A 85 -2.79 11.70 -17.88
N THR A 86 -3.61 11.63 -16.85
CA THR A 86 -5.03 11.98 -16.96
C THR A 86 -5.42 13.20 -16.12
N TYR A 87 -4.66 13.54 -15.07
CA TYR A 87 -4.97 14.67 -14.23
C TYR A 87 -4.27 15.95 -14.73
N PRO A 88 -5.03 17.01 -15.08
CA PRO A 88 -4.48 18.21 -15.72
C PRO A 88 -3.34 18.87 -14.95
N GLN A 89 -3.43 18.92 -13.61
CA GLN A 89 -2.42 19.56 -12.78
C GLN A 89 -1.09 18.77 -12.79
N PHE A 90 -1.16 17.44 -12.78
CA PHE A 90 0.04 16.60 -12.86
C PHE A 90 0.67 16.66 -14.25
N ILE A 91 -0.14 16.75 -15.30
CA ILE A 91 0.35 16.95 -16.66
C ILE A 91 1.14 18.27 -16.75
N LEU A 92 0.63 19.35 -16.15
CA LEU A 92 1.32 20.64 -16.11
C LEU A 92 2.62 20.59 -15.29
N TRP A 93 2.63 19.92 -14.15
CA TRP A 93 3.80 19.86 -13.27
C TRP A 93 4.92 18.97 -13.80
N PHE A 94 4.56 17.83 -14.39
CA PHE A 94 5.52 16.82 -14.84
C PHE A 94 5.75 16.83 -16.36
N GLY A 95 5.04 17.68 -17.11
CA GLY A 95 5.17 17.77 -18.57
C GLY A 95 4.77 16.48 -19.30
N THR A 96 3.89 15.68 -18.71
CA THR A 96 3.45 14.40 -19.29
C THR A 96 2.44 14.64 -20.41
N THR A 97 2.39 13.70 -21.38
CA THR A 97 1.38 13.74 -22.46
C THR A 97 0.00 13.38 -21.92
N LYS A 98 -1.00 14.17 -22.30
CA LYS A 98 -2.40 13.89 -21.94
C LYS A 98 -2.84 12.59 -22.60
N MET A 99 -3.45 11.72 -21.80
CA MET A 99 -4.04 10.45 -22.24
C MET A 99 -5.56 10.48 -22.03
N ASP A 100 -6.29 9.77 -22.88
CA ASP A 100 -7.74 9.65 -22.72
C ASP A 100 -8.08 8.79 -21.48
N LEU A 101 -9.24 9.06 -20.90
CA LEU A 101 -9.71 8.34 -19.72
C LEU A 101 -10.03 6.88 -20.09
N TRP A 102 -9.40 5.95 -19.40
CA TRP A 102 -9.71 4.53 -19.55
C TRP A 102 -11.15 4.28 -19.06
N TRP A 103 -12.01 3.85 -19.97
CA TRP A 103 -13.44 3.61 -19.71
C TRP A 103 -14.18 4.81 -19.06
N GLY A 104 -13.71 6.04 -19.27
CA GLY A 104 -14.32 7.22 -18.68
C GLY A 104 -14.12 7.37 -17.17
N ILE A 105 -13.23 6.60 -16.56
CA ILE A 105 -12.98 6.63 -15.12
C ILE A 105 -12.15 7.87 -14.77
N ALA A 106 -12.67 8.69 -13.84
CA ALA A 106 -11.99 9.90 -13.41
C ALA A 106 -10.64 9.59 -12.71
N PRO A 107 -9.63 10.47 -12.85
CA PRO A 107 -8.30 10.27 -12.24
C PRO A 107 -8.31 10.04 -10.73
N ILE A 108 -9.30 10.60 -10.03
CA ILE A 108 -9.50 10.41 -8.59
C ILE A 108 -9.76 8.94 -8.21
N SER A 109 -10.29 8.15 -9.15
CA SER A 109 -10.62 6.73 -8.98
C SER A 109 -9.57 5.79 -9.55
N ALA A 110 -8.35 6.27 -9.79
CA ALA A 110 -7.24 5.48 -10.34
C ALA A 110 -6.94 4.19 -9.56
N GLY A 111 -7.33 4.13 -8.28
CA GLY A 111 -7.24 2.93 -7.45
C GLY A 111 -7.96 1.71 -8.04
N VAL A 112 -9.00 1.93 -8.86
CA VAL A 112 -9.72 0.84 -9.57
C VAL A 112 -8.77 0.03 -10.48
N PHE A 113 -7.74 0.64 -11.01
CA PHE A 113 -6.72 -0.04 -11.82
C PHE A 113 -5.57 -0.57 -10.96
N GLY A 114 -5.12 0.22 -9.97
CA GLY A 114 -3.99 -0.15 -9.14
C GLY A 114 -4.25 -1.34 -8.22
N VAL A 115 -5.44 -1.41 -7.60
CA VAL A 115 -5.80 -2.50 -6.69
C VAL A 115 -5.82 -3.88 -7.35
N PRO A 116 -6.51 -4.09 -8.50
CA PRO A 116 -6.46 -5.39 -9.18
C PRO A 116 -5.05 -5.79 -9.63
N VAL A 117 -4.28 -4.83 -10.16
CA VAL A 117 -2.89 -5.09 -10.56
C VAL A 117 -2.06 -5.51 -9.36
N GLY A 118 -2.20 -4.84 -8.22
CA GLY A 118 -1.54 -5.21 -6.97
C GLY A 118 -1.90 -6.61 -6.51
N LEU A 119 -3.19 -6.96 -6.50
CA LEU A 119 -3.68 -8.31 -6.11
C LEU A 119 -3.11 -9.40 -7.02
N ILE A 120 -3.20 -9.22 -8.33
CA ILE A 120 -2.68 -10.18 -9.33
C ILE A 120 -1.17 -10.34 -9.17
N THR A 121 -0.46 -9.22 -9.03
CA THR A 121 1.00 -9.24 -8.88
C THR A 121 1.43 -10.00 -7.61
N ILE A 122 0.79 -9.72 -6.46
CA ILE A 122 1.09 -10.45 -5.22
C ILE A 122 0.83 -11.94 -5.42
N ALA A 123 -0.31 -12.30 -6.02
CA ALA A 123 -0.67 -13.69 -6.25
C ALA A 123 0.38 -14.39 -7.14
N VAL A 124 0.70 -13.82 -8.30
CA VAL A 124 1.65 -14.40 -9.26
C VAL A 124 3.05 -14.50 -8.64
N VAL A 125 3.58 -13.42 -8.09
CA VAL A 125 4.94 -13.39 -7.53
C VAL A 125 5.06 -14.32 -6.32
N SER A 126 4.04 -14.38 -5.45
CA SER A 126 4.05 -15.31 -4.32
C SER A 126 3.95 -16.78 -4.74
N MET A 127 3.33 -17.09 -5.88
CA MET A 127 3.33 -18.44 -6.44
C MET A 127 4.69 -18.82 -7.05
N LEU A 128 5.38 -17.88 -7.66
CA LEU A 128 6.68 -18.09 -8.31
C LEU A 128 7.87 -18.07 -7.33
N THR A 129 7.67 -17.58 -6.12
CA THR A 129 8.71 -17.46 -5.09
C THR A 129 8.48 -18.44 -3.94
N PRO A 130 9.53 -18.78 -3.15
CA PRO A 130 9.39 -19.71 -2.03
C PRO A 130 8.31 -19.28 -1.04
N ALA A 131 7.57 -20.24 -0.52
CA ALA A 131 6.56 -20.00 0.50
C ALA A 131 7.21 -19.44 1.78
N PRO A 132 6.50 -18.62 2.56
CA PRO A 132 7.00 -18.12 3.83
C PRO A 132 7.24 -19.26 4.82
N ASN A 133 8.16 -19.04 5.77
CA ASN A 133 8.49 -20.00 6.83
C ASN A 133 7.26 -20.37 7.66
N ARG A 134 7.28 -21.56 8.26
CA ARG A 134 6.17 -22.05 9.12
C ARG A 134 5.82 -21.07 10.24
N GLU A 135 6.82 -20.45 10.88
CA GLU A 135 6.63 -19.46 11.93
C GLU A 135 5.75 -18.26 11.47
N VAL A 136 5.98 -17.80 10.23
CA VAL A 136 5.18 -16.69 9.66
C VAL A 136 3.75 -17.15 9.36
N GLN A 137 3.59 -18.39 8.89
CA GLN A 137 2.25 -18.96 8.62
C GLN A 137 1.46 -19.15 9.91
N GLU A 138 2.10 -19.63 10.98
CA GLU A 138 1.51 -19.78 12.32
C GLU A 138 1.18 -18.41 12.92
N PHE A 139 2.04 -17.40 12.73
CA PHE A 139 1.75 -16.04 13.17
C PHE A 139 0.50 -15.47 12.48
N VAL A 140 0.37 -15.63 11.17
CA VAL A 140 -0.82 -15.19 10.41
C VAL A 140 -2.07 -15.93 10.91
N GLU A 141 -1.96 -17.19 11.23
CA GLU A 141 -3.05 -17.99 11.78
C GLU A 141 -3.46 -17.51 13.17
N HIS A 142 -2.48 -17.20 14.02
CA HIS A 142 -2.72 -16.67 15.37
C HIS A 142 -3.37 -15.27 15.35
N VAL A 143 -2.95 -14.41 14.44
CA VAL A 143 -3.58 -13.09 14.23
C VAL A 143 -5.05 -13.23 13.78
N ARG A 144 -5.32 -14.25 12.98
CA ARG A 144 -6.67 -14.52 12.45
C ARG A 144 -7.60 -15.19 13.47
N TYR A 145 -7.04 -16.06 14.32
CA TYR A 145 -7.77 -16.84 15.33
C TYR A 145 -7.06 -16.77 16.70
N PRO A 146 -7.15 -15.65 17.41
CA PRO A 146 -6.36 -15.45 18.64
C PRO A 146 -6.74 -16.41 19.79
N ASN A 147 -7.94 -16.99 19.78
CA ASN A 147 -8.45 -17.77 20.90
C ASN A 147 -8.34 -19.30 20.76
N LEU A 148 -7.84 -19.84 19.64
CA LEU A 148 -7.77 -21.28 19.44
C LEU A 148 -6.80 -22.02 20.38
N ARG A 149 -5.92 -21.31 21.07
CA ARG A 149 -4.95 -21.91 21.99
C ARG A 149 -5.41 -21.90 23.46
N GLY A 150 -6.33 -21.00 23.81
CA GLY A 150 -6.90 -20.89 25.17
C GLY A 150 -7.87 -22.05 25.47
N ASP A 151 -8.68 -22.42 24.53
CA ASP A 151 -9.74 -23.40 24.74
C ASP A 151 -9.20 -24.86 24.69
N ALA A 152 -8.13 -25.12 23.94
CA ALA A 152 -7.49 -26.43 23.87
C ALA A 152 -6.73 -26.80 25.15
N VAL A 153 -6.20 -25.81 25.87
CA VAL A 153 -5.50 -26.05 27.15
C VAL A 153 -6.48 -26.23 28.30
N SER A 154 -7.64 -25.58 28.27
CA SER A 154 -8.67 -25.71 29.32
C SER A 154 -9.40 -27.05 29.23
N THR A 155 -9.56 -27.63 28.02
CA THR A 155 -10.18 -28.95 27.82
C THR A 155 -9.28 -30.12 28.14
N LEU A 156 -7.97 -29.95 28.23
CA LEU A 156 -7.01 -30.99 28.62
C LEU A 156 -6.69 -30.98 30.14
N ALA A 157 -7.20 -29.97 30.87
CA ALA A 157 -6.99 -29.81 32.32
C ALA A 157 -8.19 -30.27 33.16
N THR A 158 -9.24 -30.77 32.53
CA THR A 158 -10.41 -31.41 33.16
C THR A 158 -10.43 -32.89 32.87
#